data_e29d8045f35d648763535ee3a9d5a17c
#
_entry.id   e29d8045f35d648763535ee3a9d5a17c
#
_cell.length_a   1.000
_cell.length_b   1.000
_cell.length_c   1.000
_cell.angle_alpha   90.00
_cell.angle_beta   90.00
_cell.angle_gamma   90.00
#
_symmetry.space_group_name_H-M   'P 1'
#
loop_
_entity.id
_entity.type
_entity.pdbx_description
1 polymer ?
#
loop_
_entity_poly.entity_id
_entity_poly.type
_entity_poly.pdbx_seq_one_letter_code
_entity_poly.pdbx_strand_id
1 'polypeptide(L)'
;MKRYWRKFRQALDRAIYEGKFKQFAWLGGLLALAFCLTLGLAYITGFNPAESSADRIAEELSKAEDNPSTAMRVLELFLDPGSFVGSHNYGYWFLQLLVVLVGATFFTSFLIGAIGNLLNRRIESLTKGQYTYEFEGHVLILGSGSILENLLAQLGNTGCDIVIQTEKDAEQVRETIMSYTEPAMMKNIYVVFGKRTNESTLKDLRLTQAKAIYVIGEDDEPQHDGRNLKCWHIINE
;
A
#
# COMPACT_ATOMS: atom_id res chain seq x y z
N MET A 1 7.10 29.61 21.67
CA MET A 1 6.52 29.03 20.46
C MET A 1 7.51 28.19 19.66
N LYS A 2 8.70 28.68 19.26
CA LYS A 2 9.70 27.92 18.45
C LYS A 2 10.15 26.56 19.03
N ARG A 3 10.19 26.42 20.35
CA ARG A 3 10.66 25.17 21.04
C ARG A 3 9.60 24.04 20.97
N TYR A 4 8.31 24.36 21.00
CA TYR A 4 7.21 23.40 20.83
C TYR A 4 7.12 22.91 19.39
N TRP A 5 7.27 23.79 18.41
CA TRP A 5 7.29 23.45 16.99
C TRP A 5 8.43 22.49 16.63
N ARG A 6 9.61 22.70 17.20
CA ARG A 6 10.78 21.80 16.99
C ARG A 6 10.54 20.42 17.59
N LYS A 7 9.96 20.34 18.80
CA LYS A 7 9.61 19.06 19.42
C LYS A 7 8.51 18.31 18.66
N PHE A 8 7.50 19.03 18.16
CA PHE A 8 6.44 18.47 17.34
C PHE A 8 7.02 17.90 16.02
N ARG A 9 7.86 18.64 15.33
CA ARG A 9 8.53 18.19 14.10
C ARG A 9 9.41 16.97 14.34
N GLN A 10 10.19 16.95 15.42
CA GLN A 10 11.00 15.78 15.80
C GLN A 10 10.16 14.55 16.14
N ALA A 11 9.00 14.72 16.79
CA ALA A 11 8.08 13.63 17.09
C ALA A 11 7.41 13.10 15.80
N LEU A 12 7.07 14.00 14.89
CA LEU A 12 6.51 13.65 13.56
C LEU A 12 7.55 12.86 12.74
N ASP A 13 8.79 13.36 12.64
CA ASP A 13 9.88 12.70 11.91
C ASP A 13 10.16 11.31 12.49
N ARG A 14 10.15 11.17 13.83
CA ARG A 14 10.32 9.88 14.52
C ARG A 14 9.14 8.93 14.24
N ALA A 15 7.90 9.42 14.25
CA ALA A 15 6.71 8.64 13.94
C ALA A 15 6.71 8.16 12.48
N ILE A 16 7.24 8.97 11.55
CA ILE A 16 7.41 8.61 10.15
C ILE A 16 8.47 7.50 10.01
N TYR A 17 9.56 7.58 10.76
CA TYR A 17 10.68 6.62 10.68
C TYR A 17 10.40 5.29 11.39
N GLU A 18 9.72 5.31 12.56
CA GLU A 18 9.54 4.12 13.43
C GLU A 18 8.43 3.15 12.98
N GLY A 19 7.74 3.42 11.88
CA GLY A 19 6.82 2.46 11.29
C GLY A 19 5.36 2.88 11.19
N LYS A 20 4.70 2.16 10.38
CA LYS A 20 3.45 2.44 9.65
C LYS A 20 2.23 2.62 10.56
N PHE A 21 2.17 1.95 11.69
CA PHE A 21 1.06 2.07 12.64
C PHE A 21 1.04 3.44 13.31
N LYS A 22 2.20 3.99 13.64
CA LYS A 22 2.32 5.32 14.26
C LYS A 22 1.92 6.44 13.30
N GLN A 23 2.17 6.28 11.98
CA GLN A 23 1.72 7.25 10.97
C GLN A 23 0.19 7.33 10.90
N PHE A 24 -0.49 6.18 10.91
CA PHE A 24 -1.96 6.14 10.94
C PHE A 24 -2.53 6.67 12.25
N ALA A 25 -1.90 6.38 13.37
CA ALA A 25 -2.29 6.91 14.67
C ALA A 25 -2.13 8.44 14.73
N TRP A 26 -1.06 9.01 14.14
CA TRP A 26 -0.86 10.44 14.03
C TRP A 26 -1.88 11.11 13.12
N LEU A 27 -2.13 10.54 11.94
CA LEU A 27 -3.15 11.04 11.01
C LEU A 27 -4.55 10.96 11.62
N GLY A 28 -4.89 9.84 12.27
CA GLY A 28 -6.15 9.68 13.00
C GLY A 28 -6.28 10.66 14.16
N GLY A 29 -5.19 10.92 14.91
CA GLY A 29 -5.15 11.91 15.98
C GLY A 29 -5.38 13.33 15.46
N LEU A 30 -4.82 13.67 14.30
CA LEU A 30 -4.98 14.98 13.67
C LEU A 30 -6.41 15.15 13.13
N LEU A 31 -7.00 14.10 12.58
CA LEU A 31 -8.40 14.06 12.17
C LEU A 31 -9.34 14.24 13.38
N ALA A 32 -9.10 13.51 14.47
CA ALA A 32 -9.88 13.65 15.71
C ALA A 32 -9.75 15.04 16.30
N LEU A 33 -8.55 15.65 16.26
CA LEU A 33 -8.33 17.03 16.71
C LEU A 33 -9.14 18.02 15.86
N ALA A 34 -9.11 17.88 14.53
CA ALA A 34 -9.87 18.73 13.63
C ALA A 34 -11.39 18.59 13.89
N PHE A 35 -11.87 17.37 14.11
CA PHE A 35 -13.26 17.11 14.47
C PHE A 35 -13.62 17.74 15.83
N CYS A 36 -12.80 17.59 16.86
CA CYS A 36 -13.01 18.20 18.17
C CYS A 36 -13.03 19.73 18.09
N LEU A 37 -12.17 20.34 17.27
CA LEU A 37 -12.16 21.79 17.07
C LEU A 37 -13.43 22.29 16.37
N THR A 38 -13.89 21.60 15.32
CA THR A 38 -15.14 21.93 14.62
C THR A 38 -16.35 21.73 15.52
N LEU A 39 -16.37 20.66 16.32
CA LEU A 39 -17.42 20.41 17.30
C LEU A 39 -17.43 21.49 18.40
N GLY A 40 -16.27 21.84 18.94
CA GLY A 40 -16.14 22.91 19.93
C GLY A 40 -16.62 24.25 19.40
N LEU A 41 -16.28 24.59 18.15
CA LEU A 41 -16.76 25.79 17.50
C LEU A 41 -18.29 25.78 17.31
N ALA A 42 -18.86 24.63 16.93
CA ALA A 42 -20.30 24.45 16.82
C ALA A 42 -21.02 24.69 18.17
N TYR A 43 -20.48 24.17 19.27
CA TYR A 43 -21.06 24.42 20.60
C TYR A 43 -20.93 25.86 21.07
N ILE A 44 -19.79 26.53 20.82
CA ILE A 44 -19.55 27.92 21.22
C ILE A 44 -20.48 28.91 20.43
N THR A 45 -20.69 28.63 19.14
CA THR A 45 -21.51 29.46 18.28
C THR A 45 -23.00 29.14 18.37
N GLY A 46 -23.38 28.09 19.11
CA GLY A 46 -24.76 27.58 19.15
C GLY A 46 -25.21 27.00 17.80
N PHE A 47 -24.25 26.67 16.94
CA PHE A 47 -24.51 26.16 15.60
C PHE A 47 -25.19 24.79 15.66
N ASN A 48 -26.42 24.72 15.16
CA ASN A 48 -27.15 23.48 14.94
C ASN A 48 -27.27 23.25 13.42
N PRO A 49 -26.59 22.31 12.83
CA PRO A 49 -26.63 22.04 11.39
C PRO A 49 -28.03 21.70 10.84
N ALA A 50 -28.98 21.37 11.72
CA ALA A 50 -30.36 21.04 11.34
C ALA A 50 -31.28 22.26 11.18
N GLU A 51 -30.84 23.48 11.38
CA GLU A 51 -31.67 24.65 11.21
C GLU A 51 -31.83 25.09 9.74
N SER A 52 -31.97 24.17 8.79
CA SER A 52 -32.57 24.51 7.51
C SER A 52 -34.09 24.67 7.68
N SER A 53 -34.69 25.64 7.01
CA SER A 53 -36.12 25.92 7.09
C SER A 53 -37.00 24.71 6.69
N ALA A 54 -36.49 23.76 5.96
CA ALA A 54 -37.16 22.52 5.61
C ALA A 54 -37.24 21.53 6.80
N ASP A 55 -36.21 21.50 7.63
CA ASP A 55 -36.16 20.62 8.81
C ASP A 55 -37.05 21.11 9.95
N ARG A 56 -37.26 22.45 10.07
CA ARG A 56 -38.25 23.02 11.04
C ARG A 56 -39.67 22.59 10.72
N ILE A 57 -40.05 22.51 9.46
CA ILE A 57 -41.37 22.07 9.03
C ILE A 57 -41.49 20.53 9.23
N ALA A 58 -40.43 19.80 8.99
CA ALA A 58 -40.39 18.38 9.24
C ALA A 58 -40.35 18.03 10.76
N GLU A 59 -39.70 18.86 11.58
CA GLU A 59 -39.63 18.72 13.04
C GLU A 59 -40.96 19.08 13.73
N GLU A 60 -41.72 20.02 13.19
CA GLU A 60 -43.10 20.30 13.64
C GLU A 60 -44.08 19.19 13.28
N LEU A 61 -43.86 18.50 12.15
CA LEU A 61 -44.65 17.35 11.71
C LEU A 61 -44.26 16.02 12.34
N SER A 62 -42.99 15.86 12.72
CA SER A 62 -42.48 14.66 13.41
C SER A 62 -42.14 14.95 14.88
N LYS A 63 -43.17 15.03 15.72
CA LYS A 63 -42.99 14.98 17.19
C LYS A 63 -42.65 13.57 17.68
N ALA A 64 -41.89 12.81 16.95
CA ALA A 64 -41.45 11.47 17.30
C ALA A 64 -39.92 11.38 17.41
N GLU A 65 -39.48 11.20 18.64
CA GLU A 65 -38.28 10.43 19.06
C GLU A 65 -37.10 10.36 18.10
N ASP A 66 -35.96 10.85 18.54
CA ASP A 66 -34.61 10.85 17.95
C ASP A 66 -34.22 12.08 17.13
N ASN A 67 -34.11 13.20 17.82
CA ASN A 67 -33.35 14.33 17.30
C ASN A 67 -31.85 14.02 17.44
N PRO A 68 -31.11 13.74 16.34
CA PRO A 68 -29.71 13.40 16.46
C PRO A 68 -28.94 14.53 17.11
N SER A 69 -28.04 14.19 18.04
CA SER A 69 -27.27 15.18 18.79
C SER A 69 -26.47 16.07 17.84
N THR A 70 -26.18 17.32 18.23
CA THR A 70 -25.31 18.24 17.45
C THR A 70 -24.01 17.58 17.03
N ALA A 71 -23.45 16.70 17.88
CA ALA A 71 -22.24 15.94 17.57
C ALA A 71 -22.44 15.00 16.37
N MET A 72 -23.60 14.31 16.30
CA MET A 72 -23.89 13.39 15.20
C MET A 72 -24.07 14.13 13.88
N ARG A 73 -24.70 15.28 13.90
CA ARG A 73 -24.89 16.13 12.71
C ARG A 73 -23.58 16.77 12.21
N VAL A 74 -22.72 17.19 13.12
CA VAL A 74 -21.36 17.66 12.76
C VAL A 74 -20.55 16.51 12.17
N LEU A 75 -20.69 15.30 12.72
CA LEU A 75 -20.02 14.11 12.19
C LEU A 75 -20.51 13.76 10.78
N GLU A 76 -21.82 13.85 10.54
CA GLU A 76 -22.42 13.63 9.23
C GLU A 76 -21.86 14.61 8.19
N LEU A 77 -21.90 15.93 8.47
CA LEU A 77 -21.30 16.94 7.61
C LEU A 77 -19.81 16.76 7.39
N PHE A 78 -19.11 16.25 8.41
CA PHE A 78 -17.67 16.02 8.34
C PHE A 78 -17.31 14.82 7.44
N LEU A 79 -18.13 13.76 7.45
CA LEU A 79 -17.91 12.54 6.69
C LEU A 79 -18.53 12.58 5.29
N ASP A 80 -19.70 13.22 5.16
CA ASP A 80 -20.43 13.33 3.90
C ASP A 80 -20.63 14.79 3.46
N PRO A 81 -19.77 15.29 2.58
CA PRO A 81 -19.92 16.62 2.01
C PRO A 81 -21.24 16.84 1.25
N GLY A 82 -21.89 15.74 0.83
CA GLY A 82 -23.17 15.77 0.11
C GLY A 82 -24.37 16.10 1.02
N SER A 83 -24.23 15.97 2.35
CA SER A 83 -25.23 16.34 3.34
C SER A 83 -25.31 17.86 3.58
N PHE A 84 -24.53 18.66 2.86
CA PHE A 84 -24.54 20.11 2.95
C PHE A 84 -25.88 20.68 2.47
N VAL A 85 -26.67 21.17 3.40
CA VAL A 85 -27.93 21.89 3.13
C VAL A 85 -27.71 23.38 3.41
N GLY A 86 -27.89 24.22 2.39
CA GLY A 86 -27.65 25.65 2.51
C GLY A 86 -28.55 26.30 3.57
N SER A 87 -27.93 26.95 4.56
CA SER A 87 -28.64 27.73 5.57
C SER A 87 -28.97 29.14 5.03
N HIS A 88 -30.14 29.68 5.38
CA HIS A 88 -30.50 31.07 5.05
C HIS A 88 -29.72 32.13 5.84
N ASN A 89 -29.06 31.72 6.93
CA ASN A 89 -28.17 32.58 7.70
C ASN A 89 -26.73 32.44 7.18
N TYR A 90 -26.20 33.53 6.61
CA TYR A 90 -24.85 33.56 6.03
C TYR A 90 -23.75 33.13 6.99
N GLY A 91 -23.87 33.43 8.29
CA GLY A 91 -22.90 33.00 9.30
C GLY A 91 -22.87 31.49 9.47
N TYR A 92 -24.02 30.85 9.57
CA TYR A 92 -24.15 29.42 9.68
C TYR A 92 -23.79 28.71 8.38
N TRP A 93 -24.13 29.26 7.23
CA TRP A 93 -23.75 28.78 5.92
C TRP A 93 -22.22 28.70 5.78
N PHE A 94 -21.52 29.77 6.18
CA PHE A 94 -20.06 29.82 6.14
C PHE A 94 -19.45 28.81 7.08
N LEU A 95 -19.99 28.59 8.27
CA LEU A 95 -19.53 27.62 9.25
C LEU A 95 -19.72 26.19 8.73
N GLN A 96 -20.89 25.90 8.15
CA GLN A 96 -21.15 24.61 7.49
C GLN A 96 -20.14 24.33 6.37
N LEU A 97 -19.94 25.32 5.50
CA LEU A 97 -18.96 25.22 4.40
C LEU A 97 -17.55 24.91 4.94
N LEU A 98 -17.15 25.57 6.02
CA LEU A 98 -15.85 25.35 6.64
C LEU A 98 -15.74 23.93 7.21
N VAL A 99 -16.76 23.42 7.90
CA VAL A 99 -16.80 22.04 8.44
C VAL A 99 -16.69 21.03 7.32
N VAL A 100 -17.48 21.19 6.26
CA VAL A 100 -17.45 20.32 5.07
C VAL A 100 -16.10 20.36 4.38
N LEU A 101 -15.52 21.55 4.18
CA LEU A 101 -14.22 21.70 3.53
C LEU A 101 -13.11 21.00 4.33
N VAL A 102 -13.09 21.22 5.64
CA VAL A 102 -12.12 20.57 6.54
C VAL A 102 -12.33 19.06 6.56
N GLY A 103 -13.57 18.60 6.76
CA GLY A 103 -13.90 17.18 6.79
C GLY A 103 -13.54 16.48 5.48
N ALA A 104 -14.01 16.98 4.36
CA ALA A 104 -13.74 16.43 3.04
C ALA A 104 -12.24 16.36 2.75
N THR A 105 -11.50 17.45 3.04
CA THR A 105 -10.05 17.49 2.78
C THR A 105 -9.31 16.47 3.63
N PHE A 106 -9.56 16.43 4.94
CA PHE A 106 -8.87 15.52 5.84
C PHE A 106 -9.26 14.06 5.61
N PHE A 107 -10.55 13.78 5.47
CA PHE A 107 -11.03 12.41 5.29
C PHE A 107 -10.58 11.81 3.95
N THR A 108 -10.72 12.57 2.86
CA THR A 108 -10.27 12.13 1.53
C THR A 108 -8.76 11.94 1.50
N SER A 109 -7.99 12.89 2.08
CA SER A 109 -6.53 12.77 2.16
C SER A 109 -6.09 11.57 2.99
N PHE A 110 -6.81 11.27 4.08
CA PHE A 110 -6.56 10.08 4.89
C PHE A 110 -6.81 8.79 4.11
N LEU A 111 -7.94 8.69 3.40
CA LEU A 111 -8.27 7.51 2.59
C LEU A 111 -7.25 7.30 1.46
N ILE A 112 -6.94 8.35 0.70
CA ILE A 112 -5.96 8.27 -0.39
C ILE A 112 -4.59 7.87 0.17
N GLY A 113 -4.16 8.47 1.28
CA GLY A 113 -2.90 8.14 1.94
C GLY A 113 -2.88 6.69 2.45
N ALA A 114 -3.97 6.21 3.04
CA ALA A 114 -4.08 4.83 3.54
C ALA A 114 -4.00 3.81 2.41
N ILE A 115 -4.82 4.00 1.36
CA ILE A 115 -4.84 3.12 0.18
C ILE A 115 -3.51 3.18 -0.56
N GLY A 116 -2.98 4.39 -0.79
CA GLY A 116 -1.70 4.60 -1.46
C GLY A 116 -0.55 3.89 -0.74
N ASN A 117 -0.50 3.98 0.59
CA ASN A 117 0.50 3.27 1.38
C ASN A 117 0.39 1.74 1.28
N LEU A 118 -0.83 1.19 1.24
CA LEU A 118 -1.04 -0.26 1.08
C LEU A 118 -0.57 -0.72 -0.30
N LEU A 119 -0.91 0.02 -1.35
CA LEU A 119 -0.52 -0.29 -2.73
C LEU A 119 0.99 -0.14 -2.92
N ASN A 120 1.59 0.96 -2.47
CA ASN A 120 3.02 1.19 -2.61
C ASN A 120 3.87 0.10 -1.95
N ARG A 121 3.44 -0.41 -0.79
CA ARG A 121 4.12 -1.55 -0.15
C ARG A 121 4.06 -2.81 -0.98
N ARG A 122 2.91 -3.10 -1.56
CA ARG A 122 2.75 -4.29 -2.40
C ARG A 122 3.60 -4.15 -3.65
N ILE A 123 3.57 -2.98 -4.28
CA ILE A 123 4.42 -2.66 -5.45
C ILE A 123 5.89 -2.81 -5.07
N GLU A 124 6.35 -2.19 -3.99
CA GLU A 124 7.75 -2.26 -3.54
C GLU A 124 8.19 -3.71 -3.26
N SER A 125 7.35 -4.52 -2.61
CA SER A 125 7.68 -5.93 -2.37
C SER A 125 7.75 -6.73 -3.67
N LEU A 126 6.87 -6.44 -4.63
CA LEU A 126 6.89 -7.07 -5.95
C LEU A 126 8.13 -6.64 -6.75
N THR A 127 8.45 -5.36 -6.75
CA THR A 127 9.64 -4.82 -7.42
C THR A 127 10.93 -5.42 -6.86
N LYS A 128 11.01 -5.57 -5.54
CA LYS A 128 12.15 -6.23 -4.87
C LYS A 128 12.17 -7.76 -5.01
N GLY A 129 11.23 -8.33 -5.75
CA GLY A 129 11.15 -9.79 -5.92
C GLY A 129 10.81 -10.55 -4.63
N GLN A 130 10.18 -9.89 -3.66
CA GLN A 130 9.78 -10.49 -2.38
C GLN A 130 8.31 -10.93 -2.43
N TYR A 131 8.01 -11.93 -3.23
CA TYR A 131 6.66 -12.46 -3.30
C TYR A 131 6.68 -13.99 -3.21
N THR A 132 5.64 -14.52 -2.59
CA THR A 132 5.41 -15.95 -2.45
C THR A 132 4.22 -16.29 -3.34
N TYR A 133 4.47 -16.95 -4.46
CA TYR A 133 3.41 -17.48 -5.31
C TYR A 133 3.34 -18.99 -5.16
N GLU A 134 2.16 -19.54 -5.32
CA GLU A 134 1.94 -20.97 -5.39
C GLU A 134 2.16 -21.46 -6.83
N PHE A 135 3.44 -21.60 -7.21
CA PHE A 135 3.79 -22.12 -8.54
C PHE A 135 3.61 -23.64 -8.61
N GLU A 136 3.05 -24.12 -9.73
CA GLU A 136 2.90 -25.52 -10.04
C GLU A 136 3.27 -25.78 -11.51
N GLY A 137 4.12 -26.78 -11.76
CA GLY A 137 4.57 -27.10 -13.12
C GLY A 137 5.43 -26.03 -13.79
N HIS A 138 6.01 -25.13 -13.00
CA HIS A 138 6.87 -24.04 -13.45
C HIS A 138 8.28 -24.51 -13.78
N VAL A 139 9.01 -23.70 -14.52
CA VAL A 139 10.45 -23.85 -14.75
C VAL A 139 11.19 -22.94 -13.78
N LEU A 140 12.08 -23.49 -12.98
CA LEU A 140 12.86 -22.74 -12.01
C LEU A 140 14.29 -22.54 -12.50
N ILE A 141 14.76 -21.30 -12.52
CA ILE A 141 16.12 -20.92 -12.89
C ILE A 141 16.79 -20.29 -11.68
N LEU A 142 17.88 -20.87 -11.19
CA LEU A 142 18.62 -20.42 -10.02
C LEU A 142 19.89 -19.69 -10.45
N GLY A 143 19.81 -18.35 -10.40
CA GLY A 143 20.84 -17.42 -10.86
C GLY A 143 20.40 -16.60 -12.07
N SER A 144 21.17 -15.52 -12.34
CA SER A 144 20.94 -14.61 -13.46
C SER A 144 22.23 -14.36 -14.27
N GLY A 145 23.05 -15.40 -14.45
CA GLY A 145 24.29 -15.34 -15.22
C GLY A 145 24.07 -15.16 -16.74
N SER A 146 25.17 -15.01 -17.48
CA SER A 146 25.19 -14.69 -18.92
C SER A 146 24.46 -15.70 -19.82
N ILE A 147 24.28 -16.93 -19.34
CA ILE A 147 23.55 -17.98 -20.08
C ILE A 147 22.02 -17.75 -20.05
N LEU A 148 21.52 -16.88 -19.17
CA LEU A 148 20.09 -16.68 -18.95
C LEU A 148 19.35 -16.29 -20.23
N GLU A 149 19.91 -15.39 -21.05
CA GLU A 149 19.31 -14.95 -22.31
C GLU A 149 19.06 -16.11 -23.27
N ASN A 150 20.10 -16.94 -23.48
CA ASN A 150 20.00 -18.10 -24.38
C ASN A 150 19.02 -19.15 -23.85
N LEU A 151 18.95 -19.33 -22.52
CA LEU A 151 18.04 -20.26 -21.88
C LEU A 151 16.59 -19.77 -22.03
N LEU A 152 16.32 -18.49 -21.82
CA LEU A 152 15.00 -17.91 -21.99
C LEU A 152 14.53 -17.97 -23.44
N ALA A 153 15.41 -17.73 -24.41
CA ALA A 153 15.10 -17.88 -25.83
C ALA A 153 14.62 -19.30 -26.20
N GLN A 154 15.20 -20.32 -25.54
CA GLN A 154 14.80 -21.73 -25.75
C GLN A 154 13.51 -22.08 -25.01
N LEU A 155 13.29 -21.51 -23.83
CA LEU A 155 12.11 -21.78 -22.99
C LEU A 155 10.86 -21.00 -23.41
N GLY A 156 11.01 -19.92 -24.19
CA GLY A 156 9.94 -19.00 -24.55
C GLY A 156 8.72 -19.62 -25.23
N ASN A 157 8.90 -20.78 -25.87
CA ASN A 157 7.82 -21.50 -26.57
C ASN A 157 7.12 -22.55 -25.69
N THR A 158 7.48 -22.68 -24.42
CA THR A 158 6.93 -23.75 -23.56
C THR A 158 5.59 -23.41 -22.94
N GLY A 159 5.20 -22.13 -22.89
CA GLY A 159 3.97 -21.64 -22.26
C GLY A 159 3.89 -21.88 -20.74
N CYS A 160 5.00 -22.29 -20.10
CA CYS A 160 5.08 -22.49 -18.66
C CYS A 160 5.49 -21.20 -17.96
N ASP A 161 5.10 -21.07 -16.69
CA ASP A 161 5.65 -20.02 -15.83
C ASP A 161 7.14 -20.26 -15.58
N ILE A 162 7.94 -19.21 -15.69
CA ILE A 162 9.38 -19.24 -15.49
C ILE A 162 9.72 -18.41 -14.25
N VAL A 163 10.26 -19.04 -13.25
CA VAL A 163 10.68 -18.40 -12.00
C VAL A 163 12.19 -18.28 -11.98
N ILE A 164 12.70 -17.07 -11.94
CA ILE A 164 14.13 -16.78 -11.92
C ILE A 164 14.49 -16.27 -10.52
N GLN A 165 15.30 -17.03 -9.82
CA GLN A 165 15.85 -16.62 -8.53
C GLN A 165 17.18 -15.92 -8.76
N THR A 166 17.39 -14.75 -8.14
CA THR A 166 18.64 -13.98 -8.23
C THR A 166 19.05 -13.44 -6.88
N GLU A 167 20.36 -13.25 -6.67
CA GLU A 167 20.93 -12.52 -5.53
C GLU A 167 21.22 -11.06 -5.87
N LYS A 168 21.07 -10.67 -7.16
CA LYS A 168 21.13 -9.29 -7.64
C LYS A 168 19.81 -8.58 -7.42
N ASP A 169 19.81 -7.28 -7.66
CA ASP A 169 18.57 -6.50 -7.63
C ASP A 169 17.56 -7.02 -8.65
N ALA A 170 16.41 -7.49 -8.15
CA ALA A 170 15.38 -8.13 -8.98
C ALA A 170 14.82 -7.19 -10.06
N GLU A 171 14.77 -5.89 -9.77
CA GLU A 171 14.30 -4.87 -10.74
C GLU A 171 15.29 -4.74 -11.89
N GLN A 172 16.58 -4.62 -11.61
CA GLN A 172 17.62 -4.56 -12.62
C GLN A 172 17.67 -5.82 -13.49
N VAL A 173 17.56 -6.99 -12.87
CA VAL A 173 17.52 -8.26 -13.61
C VAL A 173 16.27 -8.33 -14.50
N ARG A 174 15.12 -7.86 -14.00
CA ARG A 174 13.89 -7.79 -14.78
C ARG A 174 14.00 -6.84 -15.96
N GLU A 175 14.57 -5.65 -15.77
CA GLU A 175 14.83 -4.69 -16.86
C GLU A 175 15.77 -5.27 -17.92
N THR A 176 16.82 -5.96 -17.47
CA THR A 176 17.75 -6.65 -18.37
C THR A 176 17.01 -7.70 -19.20
N ILE A 177 16.18 -8.55 -18.57
CA ILE A 177 15.38 -9.56 -19.27
C ILE A 177 14.42 -8.90 -20.27
N MET A 178 13.79 -7.78 -19.90
CA MET A 178 12.87 -7.04 -20.79
C MET A 178 13.58 -6.51 -22.04
N SER A 179 14.88 -6.25 -21.99
CA SER A 179 15.63 -5.71 -23.13
C SER A 179 15.80 -6.71 -24.29
N TYR A 180 15.74 -8.00 -24.00
CA TYR A 180 15.94 -9.07 -25.00
C TYR A 180 14.77 -10.07 -25.11
N THR A 181 13.72 -9.89 -24.32
CA THR A 181 12.58 -10.81 -24.28
C THR A 181 11.32 -10.13 -24.82
N GLU A 182 10.51 -10.86 -25.57
CA GLU A 182 9.24 -10.34 -26.08
C GLU A 182 8.24 -10.02 -24.95
N PRO A 183 7.44 -8.95 -25.04
CA PRO A 183 6.47 -8.56 -24.04
C PRO A 183 5.43 -9.66 -23.71
N ALA A 184 5.12 -10.51 -24.67
CA ALA A 184 4.20 -11.64 -24.48
C ALA A 184 4.74 -12.68 -23.51
N MET A 185 6.04 -12.98 -23.59
CA MET A 185 6.73 -13.92 -22.72
C MET A 185 6.96 -13.38 -21.31
N MET A 186 7.17 -12.05 -21.19
CA MET A 186 7.38 -11.38 -19.88
C MET A 186 6.24 -11.59 -18.89
N LYS A 187 5.03 -11.89 -19.37
CA LYS A 187 3.87 -12.16 -18.50
C LYS A 187 4.04 -13.42 -17.65
N ASN A 188 4.83 -14.38 -18.14
CA ASN A 188 5.07 -15.67 -17.48
C ASN A 188 6.44 -15.73 -16.80
N ILE A 189 7.18 -14.62 -16.74
CA ILE A 189 8.49 -14.56 -16.09
C ILE A 189 8.37 -13.81 -14.75
N TYR A 190 8.81 -14.50 -13.71
CA TYR A 190 8.81 -13.99 -12.32
C TYR A 190 10.25 -13.96 -11.80
N VAL A 191 10.73 -12.77 -11.42
CA VAL A 191 12.08 -12.61 -10.87
C VAL A 191 11.98 -12.50 -9.36
N VAL A 192 12.56 -13.44 -8.62
CA VAL A 192 12.51 -13.55 -7.17
C VAL A 192 13.89 -13.28 -6.58
N PHE A 193 13.93 -12.35 -5.61
CA PHE A 193 15.16 -12.09 -4.86
C PHE A 193 15.36 -13.13 -3.75
N GLY A 194 16.55 -13.69 -3.66
CA GLY A 194 16.89 -14.62 -2.59
C GLY A 194 18.24 -15.30 -2.80
N LYS A 195 18.73 -15.95 -1.76
CA LYS A 195 20.00 -16.71 -1.85
C LYS A 195 19.72 -18.15 -2.25
N ARG A 196 20.32 -18.61 -3.36
CA ARG A 196 20.21 -20.00 -3.84
C ARG A 196 20.82 -21.03 -2.89
N THR A 197 21.63 -20.59 -1.94
CA THR A 197 22.23 -21.45 -0.89
C THR A 197 21.41 -21.50 0.40
N ASN A 198 20.24 -20.87 0.43
CA ASN A 198 19.34 -20.82 1.57
C ASN A 198 18.15 -21.76 1.32
N GLU A 199 18.05 -22.80 2.14
CA GLU A 199 17.01 -23.81 2.07
C GLU A 199 15.58 -23.24 2.18
N SER A 200 15.37 -22.24 3.06
CA SER A 200 14.04 -21.62 3.18
C SER A 200 13.61 -20.90 1.91
N THR A 201 14.54 -20.19 1.25
CA THR A 201 14.26 -19.52 -0.03
C THR A 201 13.90 -20.54 -1.11
N LEU A 202 14.62 -21.65 -1.17
CA LEU A 202 14.38 -22.69 -2.14
C LEU A 202 13.05 -23.42 -1.89
N LYS A 203 12.68 -23.66 -0.63
CA LYS A 203 11.37 -24.23 -0.26
C LYS A 203 10.20 -23.31 -0.68
N ASP A 204 10.36 -22.00 -0.49
CA ASP A 204 9.36 -21.02 -0.91
C ASP A 204 9.15 -21.00 -2.43
N LEU A 205 10.15 -21.43 -3.22
CA LEU A 205 10.07 -21.58 -4.67
C LEU A 205 9.44 -22.91 -5.13
N ARG A 206 8.97 -23.75 -4.19
CA ARG A 206 8.31 -25.04 -4.46
C ARG A 206 9.09 -25.94 -5.41
N LEU A 207 10.34 -26.24 -5.08
CA LEU A 207 11.24 -27.08 -5.87
C LEU A 207 10.59 -28.40 -6.34
N THR A 208 9.86 -29.06 -5.44
CA THR A 208 9.23 -30.37 -5.71
C THR A 208 8.09 -30.31 -6.72
N GLN A 209 7.56 -29.11 -6.99
CA GLN A 209 6.48 -28.89 -7.96
C GLN A 209 6.99 -28.29 -9.27
N ALA A 210 8.29 -28.01 -9.35
CA ALA A 210 8.91 -27.52 -10.57
C ALA A 210 8.99 -28.64 -11.63
N LYS A 211 8.65 -28.28 -12.87
CA LYS A 211 8.79 -29.17 -14.03
C LYS A 211 10.26 -29.40 -14.41
N ALA A 212 11.07 -28.35 -14.25
CA ALA A 212 12.50 -28.37 -14.50
C ALA A 212 13.22 -27.37 -13.63
N ILE A 213 14.45 -27.65 -13.22
CA ILE A 213 15.28 -26.75 -12.42
C ILE A 213 16.63 -26.61 -13.13
N TYR A 214 17.00 -25.35 -13.39
CA TYR A 214 18.28 -24.96 -13.98
C TYR A 214 19.10 -24.19 -12.97
N VAL A 215 20.32 -24.62 -12.68
CA VAL A 215 21.25 -23.93 -11.80
C VAL A 215 22.32 -23.28 -12.67
N ILE A 216 22.18 -21.97 -12.92
CA ILE A 216 23.13 -21.21 -13.77
C ILE A 216 24.06 -20.30 -12.96
N GLY A 217 23.62 -19.88 -11.76
CA GLY A 217 24.39 -19.02 -10.86
C GLY A 217 24.48 -17.57 -11.33
N GLU A 218 25.43 -16.83 -10.72
CA GLU A 218 25.68 -15.41 -11.00
C GLU A 218 27.15 -15.27 -11.44
N ASP A 219 27.41 -14.68 -12.61
CA ASP A 219 28.76 -14.63 -13.20
C ASP A 219 29.79 -13.83 -12.38
N ASP A 220 29.32 -12.76 -11.69
CA ASP A 220 30.18 -11.84 -10.95
C ASP A 220 30.49 -12.31 -9.52
N GLU A 221 30.14 -13.55 -9.18
CA GLU A 221 30.17 -14.02 -7.81
C GLU A 221 31.43 -14.81 -7.50
N PRO A 222 32.21 -14.45 -6.47
CA PRO A 222 33.32 -15.27 -6.03
C PRO A 222 32.81 -16.62 -5.53
N GLN A 223 33.50 -17.70 -5.88
CA GLN A 223 33.14 -19.10 -5.55
C GLN A 223 31.81 -19.56 -6.19
N HIS A 224 31.52 -19.10 -7.38
CA HIS A 224 30.35 -19.43 -8.18
C HIS A 224 30.08 -20.97 -8.21
N ASP A 225 31.07 -21.75 -8.52
CA ASP A 225 30.96 -23.24 -8.60
C ASP A 225 30.63 -23.87 -7.26
N GLY A 226 31.28 -23.43 -6.18
CA GLY A 226 31.02 -23.96 -4.83
C GLY A 226 29.59 -23.64 -4.36
N ARG A 227 29.05 -22.48 -4.71
CA ARG A 227 27.67 -22.11 -4.39
C ARG A 227 26.67 -22.89 -5.24
N ASN A 228 26.95 -23.09 -6.51
CA ASN A 228 26.14 -23.94 -7.37
C ASN A 228 26.11 -25.39 -6.89
N LEU A 229 27.25 -25.93 -6.48
CA LEU A 229 27.35 -27.28 -5.91
C LEU A 229 26.52 -27.40 -4.60
N LYS A 230 26.63 -26.42 -3.71
CA LYS A 230 25.82 -26.38 -2.49
C LYS A 230 24.31 -26.29 -2.80
N CYS A 231 23.92 -25.43 -3.75
CA CYS A 231 22.54 -25.33 -4.20
C CYS A 231 22.04 -26.67 -4.72
N TRP A 232 22.84 -27.35 -5.56
CA TRP A 232 22.49 -28.64 -6.13
C TRP A 232 22.33 -29.73 -5.05
N HIS A 233 23.15 -29.69 -3.99
CA HIS A 233 23.01 -30.57 -2.83
C HIS A 233 21.68 -30.39 -2.12
N ILE A 234 21.27 -29.14 -1.86
CA ILE A 234 19.98 -28.82 -1.20
C ILE A 234 18.78 -29.26 -2.06
N ILE A 235 18.92 -29.24 -3.39
CA ILE A 235 17.82 -29.62 -4.30
C ILE A 235 17.62 -31.16 -4.26
N ASN A 236 18.67 -31.94 -3.97
CA ASN A 236 18.63 -33.38 -3.98
C ASN A 236 18.42 -34.03 -2.59
N GLU A 237 18.34 -33.26 -1.52
CA GLU A 237 17.89 -33.68 -0.19
C GLU A 237 16.37 -33.71 -0.09
#